data_a170712f626a3f2a556841c8972ff10d
#
_entry.id   a170712f626a3f2a556841c8972ff10d
#
_cell.length_a   1.000
_cell.length_b   1.000
_cell.length_c   1.000
_cell.angle_alpha   90.00
_cell.angle_beta   90.00
_cell.angle_gamma   90.00
#
_symmetry.space_group_name_H-M   'P 1'
#
loop_
_entity.id
_entity.type
_entity.pdbx_description
1 polymer ?
#
loop_
_entity_poly.entity_id
_entity_poly.type
_entity_poly.pdbx_seq_one_letter_code
_entity_poly.pdbx_strand_id
1 'polypeptide(L)'
;MSDDKISDVEVFVHNKMVVSFACPQCKLEKEVAVERIKDVYHWNINAACRRCAHKFKVSFNFRKYYRKETYIHGLLYDSFESIDPAGDVIVTDISLTGVGFECNSCDFTVGSVLVLRFILDDCERSKMEKKISIESIRGSKVGALFLGEHSFDKVLGKYILPQ
;
A
#
# COMPACT_ATOMS: atom_id res chain seq x y z
N MET A 1 16.28 22.01 -23.60
CA MET A 1 15.24 22.19 -22.58
C MET A 1 15.41 21.02 -21.62
N SER A 2 16.02 21.27 -20.47
CA SER A 2 16.28 20.24 -19.45
C SER A 2 14.96 19.90 -18.78
N ASP A 3 14.53 18.65 -18.90
CA ASP A 3 13.46 18.11 -18.09
C ASP A 3 13.90 18.18 -16.62
N ASP A 4 13.39 19.18 -15.91
CA ASP A 4 13.51 19.27 -14.45
C ASP A 4 12.72 18.11 -13.85
N LYS A 5 13.43 17.00 -13.63
CA LYS A 5 12.90 15.84 -12.93
C LYS A 5 12.54 16.28 -11.51
N ILE A 6 11.27 16.61 -11.30
CA ILE A 6 10.74 16.95 -9.97
C ILE A 6 10.97 15.73 -9.08
N SER A 7 11.84 15.86 -8.09
CA SER A 7 12.09 14.80 -7.11
C SER A 7 10.92 14.73 -6.14
N ASP A 8 10.39 13.53 -5.94
CA ASP A 8 9.30 13.27 -5.01
C ASP A 8 9.84 12.85 -3.64
N VAL A 9 9.27 13.40 -2.58
CA VAL A 9 9.56 13.03 -1.18
C VAL A 9 8.29 12.48 -0.57
N GLU A 10 8.31 11.20 -0.15
CA GLU A 10 7.19 10.61 0.56
C GLU A 10 7.41 10.68 2.07
N VAL A 11 6.37 11.10 2.81
CA VAL A 11 6.37 11.26 4.26
C VAL A 11 5.23 10.47 4.88
N PHE A 12 5.56 9.49 5.71
CA PHE A 12 4.55 8.72 6.46
C PHE A 12 4.13 9.47 7.72
N VAL A 13 2.82 9.72 7.84
CA VAL A 13 2.22 10.47 8.95
C VAL A 13 1.59 9.50 9.96
N HIS A 14 2.41 8.80 10.72
CA HIS A 14 1.94 7.93 11.81
C HIS A 14 1.42 8.74 13.00
N ASN A 15 0.14 8.98 13.11
CA ASN A 15 -0.49 9.66 14.25
C ASN A 15 0.24 10.92 14.76
N LYS A 16 1.18 11.46 13.99
CA LYS A 16 1.96 12.64 14.32
C LYS A 16 1.22 13.88 13.84
N MET A 17 1.13 14.89 14.68
CA MET A 17 0.60 16.21 14.30
C MET A 17 1.64 17.07 13.57
N VAL A 18 2.93 16.72 13.74
CA VAL A 18 4.06 17.38 13.10
C VAL A 18 4.94 16.33 12.44
N VAL A 19 5.30 16.54 11.21
CA VAL A 19 6.19 15.69 10.43
C VAL A 19 7.35 16.50 9.88
N SER A 20 8.52 15.90 9.76
CA SER A 20 9.71 16.48 9.15
C SER A 20 10.04 15.82 7.83
N PHE A 21 10.54 16.61 6.89
CA PHE A 21 11.12 16.12 5.65
C PHE A 21 12.31 17.00 5.23
N ALA A 22 13.24 16.43 4.48
CA ALA A 22 14.42 17.10 4.01
C ALA A 22 14.34 17.47 2.53
N CYS A 23 14.90 18.61 2.16
CA CYS A 23 15.07 18.98 0.76
C CYS A 23 15.95 17.93 0.06
N PRO A 24 15.51 17.32 -1.06
CA PRO A 24 16.29 16.28 -1.73
C PRO A 24 17.65 16.76 -2.24
N GLN A 25 17.78 18.06 -2.54
CA GLN A 25 19.03 18.64 -3.05
C GLN A 25 20.02 19.06 -1.96
N CYS A 26 19.59 19.86 -0.96
CA CYS A 26 20.52 20.43 0.03
C CYS A 26 20.34 19.89 1.45
N LYS A 27 19.47 18.92 1.65
CA LYS A 27 19.17 18.24 2.92
C LYS A 27 18.67 19.15 4.04
N LEU A 28 18.26 20.40 3.73
CA LEU A 28 17.63 21.26 4.72
C LEU A 28 16.33 20.64 5.21
N GLU A 29 16.22 20.39 6.49
CA GLU A 29 15.02 19.87 7.13
C GLU A 29 13.95 20.97 7.30
N LYS A 30 12.71 20.56 7.18
CA LYS A 30 11.54 21.40 7.42
C LYS A 30 10.50 20.59 8.18
N GLU A 31 9.95 21.19 9.23
CA GLU A 31 8.79 20.65 9.95
C GLU A 31 7.51 21.28 9.43
N VAL A 32 6.49 20.47 9.33
CA VAL A 32 5.13 20.87 8.90
C VAL A 32 4.12 20.27 9.86
N ALA A 33 3.24 21.12 10.40
CA ALA A 33 2.05 20.66 11.10
C ALA A 33 1.09 20.07 10.07
N VAL A 34 0.65 18.85 10.33
CA VAL A 34 -0.28 18.13 9.46
C VAL A 34 -1.58 17.95 10.22
N GLU A 35 -2.56 18.76 9.90
CA GLU A 35 -3.91 18.54 10.41
C GLU A 35 -4.47 17.27 9.78
N ARG A 36 -5.07 16.44 10.62
CA ARG A 36 -5.66 15.17 10.18
C ARG A 36 -6.90 15.49 9.35
N ILE A 37 -6.75 15.47 8.04
CA ILE A 37 -7.88 15.54 7.13
C ILE A 37 -8.53 14.16 7.19
N LYS A 38 -9.75 14.10 7.72
CA LYS A 38 -10.55 12.86 7.74
C LYS A 38 -10.75 12.39 6.30
N ASP A 39 -10.58 11.09 6.08
CA ASP A 39 -10.83 10.39 4.81
C ASP A 39 -9.84 10.63 3.66
N VAL A 40 -8.69 11.27 3.90
CA VAL A 40 -7.62 11.41 2.91
C VAL A 40 -6.44 10.51 3.28
N TYR A 41 -6.14 9.54 2.44
CA TYR A 41 -4.99 8.65 2.64
C TYR A 41 -3.68 9.23 2.10
N HIS A 42 -3.76 10.17 1.13
CA HIS A 42 -2.62 10.84 0.54
C HIS A 42 -2.91 12.33 0.32
N TRP A 43 -1.96 13.15 0.70
CA TRP A 43 -1.99 14.59 0.44
C TRP A 43 -0.67 15.02 -0.19
N ASN A 44 -0.75 15.74 -1.31
CA ASN A 44 0.40 16.17 -2.08
C ASN A 44 0.52 17.70 -2.04
N ILE A 45 1.72 18.20 -1.80
CA ILE A 45 2.03 19.61 -1.90
C ILE A 45 3.27 19.85 -2.79
N ASN A 46 3.30 20.96 -3.50
CA ASN A 46 4.50 21.43 -4.17
C ASN A 46 5.27 22.33 -3.19
N ALA A 47 6.53 21.98 -2.92
CA ALA A 47 7.40 22.69 -2.00
C ALA A 47 8.56 23.35 -2.76
N ALA A 48 9.02 24.51 -2.26
CA ALA A 48 10.26 25.11 -2.67
C ALA A 48 11.19 25.26 -1.46
N CYS A 49 12.44 24.86 -1.61
CA CYS A 49 13.45 24.95 -0.56
C CYS A 49 13.87 26.41 -0.32
N ARG A 50 13.82 26.88 0.92
CA ARG A 50 14.25 28.24 1.28
C ARG A 50 15.75 28.48 1.14
N ARG A 51 16.57 27.41 1.13
CA ARG A 51 18.03 27.52 1.02
C ARG A 51 18.52 27.48 -0.41
N CYS A 52 18.03 26.56 -1.25
CA CYS A 52 18.55 26.34 -2.61
C CYS A 52 17.52 26.57 -3.72
N ALA A 53 16.33 27.05 -3.38
CA ALA A 53 15.20 27.28 -4.30
C ALA A 53 14.74 26.04 -5.10
N HIS A 54 15.28 24.86 -4.83
CA HIS A 54 14.85 23.63 -5.49
C HIS A 54 13.37 23.34 -5.25
N LYS A 55 12.65 23.06 -6.33
CA LYS A 55 11.22 22.73 -6.31
C LYS A 55 11.07 21.21 -6.31
N PHE A 56 10.22 20.69 -5.43
CA PHE A 56 9.95 19.27 -5.29
C PHE A 56 8.53 19.04 -4.79
N LYS A 57 8.01 17.84 -5.03
CA LYS A 57 6.71 17.40 -4.54
C LYS A 57 6.88 16.64 -3.24
N VAL A 58 6.03 16.93 -2.26
CA VAL A 58 5.96 16.19 -1.00
C VAL A 58 4.62 15.49 -0.94
N SER A 59 4.65 14.17 -0.78
CA SER A 59 3.47 13.32 -0.65
C SER A 59 3.34 12.85 0.80
N PHE A 60 2.28 13.26 1.49
CA PHE A 60 1.99 12.81 2.85
C PHE A 60 1.11 11.56 2.78
N ASN A 61 1.60 10.48 3.39
CA ASN A 61 0.89 9.21 3.45
C ASN A 61 0.34 9.00 4.87
N PHE A 62 -0.99 9.05 5.02
CA PHE A 62 -1.69 8.93 6.30
C PHE A 62 -2.08 7.48 6.64
N ARG A 63 -1.62 6.49 5.87
CA ARG A 63 -1.90 5.08 6.14
C ARG A 63 -1.25 4.65 7.45
N LYS A 64 -1.98 3.84 8.21
CA LYS A 64 -1.48 3.30 9.48
C LYS A 64 -0.31 2.33 9.28
N TYR A 65 -0.31 1.58 8.18
CA TYR A 65 0.69 0.59 7.85
C TYR A 65 1.31 0.86 6.49
N TYR A 66 2.61 0.60 6.41
CA TYR A 66 3.33 0.60 5.14
C TYR A 66 2.73 -0.45 4.19
N ARG A 67 2.72 -0.15 2.90
CA ARG A 67 2.33 -1.06 1.83
C ARG A 67 3.52 -1.29 0.92
N LYS A 68 3.93 -2.54 0.82
CA LYS A 68 4.95 -2.96 -0.13
C LYS A 68 4.29 -3.18 -1.48
N GLU A 69 4.80 -2.50 -2.51
CA GLU A 69 4.40 -2.77 -3.89
C GLU A 69 4.92 -4.12 -4.32
N THR A 70 4.10 -4.86 -5.06
CA THR A 70 4.37 -6.22 -5.53
C THR A 70 3.81 -6.42 -6.93
N TYR A 71 4.19 -7.51 -7.58
CA TYR A 71 3.56 -7.99 -8.79
C TYR A 71 3.48 -9.51 -8.71
N ILE A 72 2.52 -10.02 -7.98
CA ILE A 72 2.41 -11.43 -7.63
C ILE A 72 1.10 -11.99 -8.15
N HIS A 73 1.18 -13.11 -8.89
CA HIS A 73 -0.01 -13.84 -9.31
C HIS A 73 -0.69 -14.48 -8.11
N GLY A 74 -2.01 -14.36 -8.02
CA GLY A 74 -2.84 -14.93 -6.97
C GLY A 74 -4.13 -15.51 -7.52
N LEU A 75 -4.76 -16.36 -6.72
CA LEU A 75 -6.02 -17.00 -7.01
C LEU A 75 -7.04 -16.69 -5.90
N LEU A 76 -8.25 -16.32 -6.31
CA LEU A 76 -9.39 -16.15 -5.40
C LEU A 76 -10.20 -17.42 -5.32
N TYR A 77 -10.75 -17.70 -4.14
CA TYR A 77 -11.63 -18.83 -3.86
C TYR A 77 -12.79 -18.36 -2.99
N ASP A 78 -13.94 -19.00 -3.12
CA ASP A 78 -15.11 -18.69 -2.29
C ASP A 78 -14.95 -19.13 -0.84
N SER A 79 -14.17 -20.19 -0.60
CA SER A 79 -13.85 -20.71 0.74
C SER A 79 -12.50 -21.41 0.77
N PHE A 80 -12.04 -21.79 1.96
CA PHE A 80 -10.81 -22.58 2.12
C PHE A 80 -10.92 -24.00 1.53
N GLU A 81 -12.13 -24.55 1.48
CA GLU A 81 -12.41 -25.88 0.95
C GLU A 81 -12.59 -25.89 -0.57
N SER A 82 -12.73 -24.71 -1.20
CA SER A 82 -12.91 -24.62 -2.65
C SER A 82 -11.67 -25.12 -3.39
N ILE A 83 -11.90 -25.99 -4.38
CA ILE A 83 -10.86 -26.57 -5.25
C ILE A 83 -10.64 -25.68 -6.45
N ASP A 84 -11.76 -25.24 -7.07
CA ASP A 84 -11.73 -24.39 -8.26
C ASP A 84 -11.61 -22.93 -7.87
N PRO A 85 -10.72 -22.17 -8.51
CA PRO A 85 -10.59 -20.72 -8.25
C PRO A 85 -11.80 -19.98 -8.83
N ALA A 86 -12.28 -19.01 -8.05
CA ALA A 86 -13.32 -18.06 -8.47
C ALA A 86 -12.76 -16.95 -9.38
N GLY A 87 -11.44 -16.74 -9.39
CA GLY A 87 -10.80 -15.75 -10.26
C GLY A 87 -9.27 -15.70 -10.12
N ASP A 88 -8.65 -15.18 -11.19
CA ASP A 88 -7.23 -14.88 -11.26
C ASP A 88 -6.99 -13.39 -10.96
N VAL A 89 -5.98 -13.08 -10.17
CA VAL A 89 -5.64 -11.72 -9.77
C VAL A 89 -4.14 -11.46 -9.79
N ILE A 90 -3.77 -10.20 -9.92
CA ILE A 90 -2.41 -9.74 -9.70
C ILE A 90 -2.39 -8.93 -8.41
N VAL A 91 -1.68 -9.42 -7.40
CA VAL A 91 -1.46 -8.70 -6.14
C VAL A 91 -0.48 -7.56 -6.40
N THR A 92 -0.93 -6.33 -6.24
CA THR A 92 -0.19 -5.10 -6.56
C THR A 92 0.42 -4.42 -5.34
N ASP A 93 -0.16 -4.61 -4.18
CA ASP A 93 0.40 -4.12 -2.91
C ASP A 93 -0.05 -4.99 -1.73
N ILE A 94 0.82 -5.09 -0.71
CA ILE A 94 0.56 -5.85 0.51
C ILE A 94 0.95 -5.01 1.73
N SER A 95 0.09 -5.03 2.74
CA SER A 95 0.35 -4.46 4.07
C SER A 95 0.12 -5.49 5.17
N LEU A 96 0.39 -5.14 6.43
CA LEU A 96 0.09 -6.03 7.56
C LEU A 96 -1.39 -6.37 7.72
N THR A 97 -2.29 -5.52 7.23
CA THR A 97 -3.74 -5.67 7.47
C THR A 97 -4.55 -5.90 6.20
N GLY A 98 -3.93 -5.86 5.04
CA GLY A 98 -4.68 -5.98 3.80
C GLY A 98 -3.83 -6.03 2.56
N VAL A 99 -4.51 -6.15 1.44
CA VAL A 99 -3.92 -6.38 0.12
C VAL A 99 -4.64 -5.55 -0.92
N GLY A 100 -3.88 -5.01 -1.87
CA GLY A 100 -4.40 -4.49 -3.13
C GLY A 100 -4.13 -5.47 -4.26
N PHE A 101 -5.08 -5.65 -5.15
CA PHE A 101 -4.91 -6.50 -6.33
C PHE A 101 -5.70 -5.98 -7.52
N GLU A 102 -5.33 -6.42 -8.70
CA GLU A 102 -6.07 -6.19 -9.95
C GLU A 102 -6.79 -7.46 -10.37
N CYS A 103 -8.08 -7.29 -10.74
CA CYS A 103 -8.94 -8.34 -11.27
C CYS A 103 -9.72 -7.81 -12.48
N ASN A 104 -9.64 -8.49 -13.60
CA ASN A 104 -10.28 -8.03 -14.83
C ASN A 104 -11.71 -8.61 -15.04
N SER A 105 -12.03 -9.71 -14.38
CA SER A 105 -13.32 -10.41 -14.54
C SER A 105 -13.67 -11.15 -13.27
N CYS A 106 -13.98 -10.43 -12.20
CA CYS A 106 -14.34 -11.02 -10.93
C CYS A 106 -15.76 -10.61 -10.54
N ASP A 107 -16.55 -11.58 -10.17
CA ASP A 107 -17.98 -11.44 -9.87
C ASP A 107 -18.19 -11.33 -8.35
N PHE A 108 -17.65 -10.24 -7.77
CA PHE A 108 -17.82 -9.94 -6.35
C PHE A 108 -18.10 -8.46 -6.11
N THR A 109 -18.61 -8.12 -4.94
CA THR A 109 -18.97 -6.76 -4.53
C THR A 109 -18.20 -6.35 -3.27
N VAL A 110 -18.24 -5.07 -2.93
CA VAL A 110 -17.77 -4.59 -1.64
C VAL A 110 -18.53 -5.29 -0.52
N GLY A 111 -17.77 -5.79 0.48
CA GLY A 111 -18.29 -6.63 1.57
C GLY A 111 -18.23 -8.13 1.29
N SER A 112 -17.95 -8.58 0.06
CA SER A 112 -17.73 -10.00 -0.23
C SER A 112 -16.53 -10.52 0.57
N VAL A 113 -16.67 -11.75 1.06
CA VAL A 113 -15.64 -12.46 1.82
C VAL A 113 -15.14 -13.61 0.98
N LEU A 114 -13.84 -13.62 0.69
CA LEU A 114 -13.17 -14.58 -0.18
C LEU A 114 -11.89 -15.11 0.48
N VAL A 115 -11.28 -16.10 -0.13
CA VAL A 115 -9.94 -16.60 0.23
C VAL A 115 -8.98 -16.27 -0.91
N LEU A 116 -7.89 -15.59 -0.60
CA LEU A 116 -6.82 -15.27 -1.54
C LEU A 116 -5.62 -16.18 -1.28
N ARG A 117 -5.18 -16.91 -2.31
CA ARG A 117 -3.96 -17.73 -2.30
C ARG A 117 -2.93 -17.13 -3.25
N PHE A 118 -1.70 -16.95 -2.76
CA PHE A 118 -0.58 -16.43 -3.56
C PHE A 118 0.77 -16.90 -2.96
N ILE A 119 1.84 -16.73 -3.72
CA ILE A 119 3.20 -17.09 -3.28
C ILE A 119 4.03 -15.81 -3.28
N LEU A 120 4.61 -15.47 -2.13
CA LEU A 120 5.50 -14.31 -2.01
C LEU A 120 6.74 -14.49 -2.91
N ASP A 121 7.27 -13.40 -3.40
CA ASP A 121 8.52 -13.34 -4.16
C ASP A 121 9.78 -13.24 -3.26
N ASP A 122 9.64 -13.71 -2.03
CA ASP A 122 10.74 -13.88 -1.08
C ASP A 122 11.63 -15.11 -1.44
N CYS A 123 12.78 -15.21 -0.79
CA CYS A 123 13.74 -16.32 -1.02
C CYS A 123 13.13 -17.70 -0.73
N GLU A 124 12.18 -17.76 0.20
CA GLU A 124 11.56 -19.00 0.66
C GLU A 124 10.33 -19.38 -0.18
N ARG A 125 9.88 -18.49 -1.09
CA ARG A 125 8.66 -18.70 -1.88
C ARG A 125 7.48 -19.01 -0.99
N SER A 126 7.31 -18.21 0.06
CA SER A 126 6.33 -18.43 1.12
C SER A 126 4.91 -18.45 0.56
N LYS A 127 4.20 -19.56 0.83
CA LYS A 127 2.80 -19.69 0.42
C LYS A 127 1.90 -18.96 1.39
N MET A 128 1.04 -18.11 0.85
CA MET A 128 0.07 -17.31 1.59
C MET A 128 -1.34 -17.76 1.25
N GLU A 129 -2.14 -17.97 2.28
CA GLU A 129 -3.57 -18.23 2.17
C GLU A 129 -4.27 -17.36 3.21
N LYS A 130 -5.08 -16.41 2.73
CA LYS A 130 -5.71 -15.39 3.59
C LYS A 130 -7.19 -15.26 3.27
N LYS A 131 -8.01 -15.28 4.32
CA LYS A 131 -9.40 -14.83 4.21
C LYS A 131 -9.42 -13.31 4.13
N ILE A 132 -10.13 -12.77 3.15
CA ILE A 132 -10.18 -11.34 2.86
C ILE A 132 -11.62 -10.83 2.79
N SER A 133 -11.82 -9.57 3.18
CA SER A 133 -13.05 -8.82 2.94
C SER A 133 -12.78 -7.73 1.91
N ILE A 134 -13.59 -7.65 0.88
CA ILE A 134 -13.48 -6.62 -0.17
C ILE A 134 -13.96 -5.28 0.39
N GLU A 135 -13.07 -4.29 0.44
CA GLU A 135 -13.36 -2.96 1.00
C GLU A 135 -13.58 -1.89 -0.06
N SER A 136 -12.96 -2.04 -1.22
CA SER A 136 -13.11 -1.08 -2.31
C SER A 136 -12.87 -1.70 -3.67
N ILE A 137 -13.64 -1.23 -4.68
CA ILE A 137 -13.47 -1.60 -6.08
C ILE A 137 -13.42 -0.32 -6.89
N ARG A 138 -12.37 -0.15 -7.71
CA ARG A 138 -12.18 1.03 -8.59
C ARG A 138 -11.68 0.56 -9.96
N GLY A 139 -12.60 0.30 -10.87
CA GLY A 139 -12.28 -0.38 -12.14
C GLY A 139 -11.73 -1.78 -11.85
N SER A 140 -10.56 -2.11 -12.39
CA SER A 140 -9.89 -3.39 -12.12
C SER A 140 -9.19 -3.45 -10.75
N LYS A 141 -8.99 -2.31 -10.07
CA LYS A 141 -8.28 -2.24 -8.79
C LYS A 141 -9.19 -2.51 -7.61
N VAL A 142 -8.79 -3.45 -6.78
CA VAL A 142 -9.52 -3.93 -5.62
C VAL A 142 -8.65 -3.77 -4.38
N GLY A 143 -9.23 -3.23 -3.31
CA GLY A 143 -8.64 -3.21 -1.98
C GLY A 143 -9.39 -4.12 -1.04
N ALA A 144 -8.68 -4.95 -0.30
CA ALA A 144 -9.25 -5.88 0.66
C ALA A 144 -8.51 -5.90 2.00
N LEU A 145 -9.22 -6.19 3.08
CA LEU A 145 -8.67 -6.42 4.42
C LEU A 145 -8.51 -7.92 4.69
N PHE A 146 -7.44 -8.27 5.37
CA PHE A 146 -7.28 -9.61 5.91
C PHE A 146 -8.21 -9.83 7.10
N LEU A 147 -8.98 -10.92 7.10
CA LEU A 147 -9.85 -11.33 8.18
C LEU A 147 -9.19 -12.43 9.04
N GLY A 148 -9.44 -12.41 10.36
CA GLY A 148 -8.96 -13.41 11.32
C GLY A 148 -8.05 -12.83 12.41
N GLU A 149 -7.74 -13.63 13.43
CA GLU A 149 -6.98 -13.23 14.63
C GLU A 149 -5.48 -12.96 14.39
N HIS A 150 -5.00 -13.06 13.16
CA HIS A 150 -3.59 -12.95 12.86
C HIS A 150 -3.16 -11.52 12.55
N SER A 151 -3.27 -10.67 13.54
CA SER A 151 -2.65 -9.34 13.51
C SER A 151 -1.11 -9.39 13.40
N PHE A 152 -0.50 -10.58 13.49
CA PHE A 152 0.95 -10.77 13.38
C PHE A 152 1.30 -12.06 12.65
N ASP A 153 1.13 -12.07 11.34
CA ASP A 153 1.78 -13.07 10.50
C ASP A 153 3.27 -12.70 10.39
N LYS A 154 4.12 -13.51 11.04
CA LYS A 154 5.57 -13.27 11.08
C LYS A 154 6.20 -13.28 9.68
N VAL A 155 5.69 -14.13 8.80
CA VAL A 155 6.17 -14.23 7.42
C VAL A 155 5.85 -12.94 6.67
N LEU A 156 4.60 -12.49 6.75
CA LEU A 156 4.14 -11.25 6.12
C LEU A 156 4.85 -10.02 6.71
N GLY A 157 5.01 -9.97 8.04
CA GLY A 157 5.73 -8.90 8.73
C GLY A 157 7.18 -8.78 8.25
N LYS A 158 7.90 -9.91 8.15
CA LYS A 158 9.28 -9.95 7.64
C LYS A 158 9.36 -9.57 6.16
N TYR A 159 8.39 -9.99 5.36
CA TYR A 159 8.33 -9.68 3.93
C TYR A 159 8.11 -8.19 3.63
N ILE A 160 7.26 -7.52 4.43
CA ILE A 160 6.87 -6.12 4.21
C ILE A 160 7.95 -5.15 4.70
N LEU A 161 8.72 -5.50 5.74
CA LEU A 161 9.79 -4.62 6.25
C LEU A 161 10.81 -4.33 5.15
N PRO A 162 11.20 -3.03 4.97
CA PRO A 162 12.28 -2.70 4.05
C PRO A 162 13.57 -3.42 4.49
N GLN A 163 14.19 -4.10 3.53
CA GLN A 163 15.52 -4.71 3.71
C GLN A 163 16.61 -3.66 3.55
#